data_61b2b73ff6f7e2d3a40f604f32fda96c
#
_entry.id   61b2b73ff6f7e2d3a40f604f32fda96c
#
_cell.length_a   1.000
_cell.length_b   1.000
_cell.length_c   1.000
_cell.angle_alpha   90.00
_cell.angle_beta   90.00
_cell.angle_gamma   90.00
#
_symmetry.space_group_name_H-M   'P 1'
#
loop_
_entity.id
_entity.type
_entity.pdbx_description
1 polymer ?
#
loop_
_entity_poly.entity_id
_entity_poly.type
_entity_poly.pdbx_seq_one_letter_code
_entity_poly.pdbx_strand_id
1 'polypeptide(L)'
;MTEHPPSRFTRKGFATRARIIDAAARLMFERGVANTSIDQVRRAAEVGGSQISHYFRDKRDLTRHVVDVRRNGVRAFHTQQKFASLDSLEALQVWADACVSDIDPVYRVGGCVYGSLAGELIEADDEIRDDLATGYDQWIELFRSGLEAMRDRGDLRPEADPRHLAVSLVAAHQGGALLTHATGDPQPLRAAVNAAVDYVRSFGASPGGGGPGPSPDRRNS
;
A
#
# COMPACT_ATOMS: atom_id res chain seq x y z
N MET A 1 17.08 -30.20 -13.78
CA MET A 1 15.75 -30.04 -14.42
C MET A 1 14.71 -30.21 -13.33
N THR A 2 14.26 -29.13 -12.74
CA THR A 2 13.20 -29.12 -11.74
C THR A 2 11.86 -29.01 -12.49
N GLU A 3 11.18 -30.12 -12.64
CA GLU A 3 9.81 -30.15 -13.13
C GLU A 3 8.93 -29.38 -12.15
N HIS A 4 8.38 -28.25 -12.60
CA HIS A 4 7.28 -27.58 -11.91
C HIS A 4 6.06 -28.52 -11.93
N PRO A 5 5.37 -28.75 -10.80
CA PRO A 5 4.15 -29.52 -10.81
C PRO A 5 3.15 -28.88 -11.77
N PRO A 6 2.41 -29.68 -12.56
CA PRO A 6 1.46 -29.15 -13.55
C PRO A 6 0.46 -28.24 -12.84
N SER A 7 0.26 -27.03 -13.35
CA SER A 7 -0.69 -26.08 -12.79
C SER A 7 -2.09 -26.70 -12.78
N ARG A 8 -2.77 -26.64 -11.62
CA ARG A 8 -4.10 -27.23 -11.39
C ARG A 8 -5.19 -26.78 -12.37
N PHE A 9 -4.92 -25.69 -13.10
CA PHE A 9 -5.88 -25.06 -14.02
C PHE A 9 -5.28 -24.86 -15.43
N THR A 10 -6.14 -24.94 -16.44
CA THR A 10 -5.83 -24.52 -17.82
C THR A 10 -5.75 -22.99 -17.91
N ARG A 11 -5.20 -22.44 -19.01
CA ARG A 11 -5.20 -20.98 -19.28
C ARG A 11 -6.61 -20.37 -19.17
N LYS A 12 -7.63 -21.05 -19.69
CA LYS A 12 -9.04 -20.65 -19.57
C LYS A 12 -9.51 -20.68 -18.10
N GLY A 13 -9.08 -21.67 -17.33
CA GLY A 13 -9.37 -21.79 -15.91
C GLY A 13 -8.78 -20.66 -15.10
N PHE A 14 -7.53 -20.27 -15.35
CA PHE A 14 -6.90 -19.11 -14.71
C PHE A 14 -7.65 -17.80 -15.02
N ALA A 15 -8.03 -17.57 -16.28
CA ALA A 15 -8.79 -16.37 -16.67
C ALA A 15 -10.17 -16.33 -15.98
N THR A 16 -10.86 -17.46 -15.86
CA THR A 16 -12.15 -17.54 -15.15
C THR A 16 -11.96 -17.26 -13.66
N ARG A 17 -10.95 -17.86 -13.02
CA ARG A 17 -10.65 -17.61 -11.61
C ARG A 17 -10.33 -16.14 -11.34
N ALA A 18 -9.49 -15.50 -12.17
CA ALA A 18 -9.17 -14.07 -12.06
C ALA A 18 -10.44 -13.22 -12.17
N ARG A 19 -11.32 -13.46 -13.13
CA ARG A 19 -12.58 -12.74 -13.30
C ARG A 19 -13.50 -12.83 -12.08
N ILE A 20 -13.54 -14.01 -11.42
CA ILE A 20 -14.33 -14.18 -10.17
C ILE A 20 -13.73 -13.34 -9.04
N ILE A 21 -12.38 -13.35 -8.87
CA ILE A 21 -11.70 -12.56 -7.84
C ILE A 21 -11.89 -11.07 -8.10
N ASP A 22 -11.77 -10.60 -9.35
CA ASP A 22 -11.95 -9.19 -9.71
C ASP A 22 -13.39 -8.72 -9.43
N ALA A 23 -14.39 -9.54 -9.76
CA ALA A 23 -15.79 -9.24 -9.43
C ALA A 23 -16.02 -9.18 -7.91
N ALA A 24 -15.44 -10.11 -7.15
CA ALA A 24 -15.50 -10.11 -5.69
C ALA A 24 -14.83 -8.88 -5.11
N ALA A 25 -13.61 -8.57 -5.55
CA ALA A 25 -12.83 -7.43 -5.10
C ALA A 25 -13.55 -6.09 -5.32
N ARG A 26 -14.21 -5.93 -6.47
CA ARG A 26 -15.02 -4.75 -6.78
C ARG A 26 -16.27 -4.67 -5.88
N LEU A 27 -17.05 -5.74 -5.77
CA LEU A 27 -18.26 -5.74 -4.96
C LEU A 27 -17.96 -5.55 -3.46
N MET A 28 -16.92 -6.18 -2.95
CA MET A 28 -16.49 -6.01 -1.56
C MET A 28 -15.99 -4.58 -1.28
N PHE A 29 -15.36 -3.94 -2.23
CA PHE A 29 -14.94 -2.53 -2.11
C PHE A 29 -16.13 -1.56 -2.13
N GLU A 30 -17.11 -1.79 -3.01
CA GLU A 30 -18.27 -0.91 -3.18
C GLU A 30 -19.32 -1.07 -2.05
N ARG A 31 -19.45 -2.25 -1.46
CA ARG A 31 -20.58 -2.61 -0.59
C ARG A 31 -20.18 -3.18 0.77
N GLY A 32 -18.89 -3.41 0.96
CA GLY A 32 -18.36 -4.14 2.10
C GLY A 32 -18.37 -5.65 1.91
N VAL A 33 -17.50 -6.32 2.64
CA VAL A 33 -17.40 -7.79 2.62
C VAL A 33 -18.67 -8.44 3.16
N ALA A 34 -19.20 -7.91 4.29
CA ALA A 34 -20.41 -8.46 4.90
C ALA A 34 -21.60 -8.49 3.92
N ASN A 35 -21.78 -7.42 3.15
CA ASN A 35 -22.90 -7.23 2.21
C ASN A 35 -22.70 -7.86 0.82
N THR A 36 -21.57 -8.56 0.60
CA THR A 36 -21.26 -9.24 -0.66
C THR A 36 -21.49 -10.73 -0.53
N SER A 37 -22.44 -11.31 -1.28
CA SER A 37 -22.70 -12.74 -1.30
C SER A 37 -22.00 -13.45 -2.47
N ILE A 38 -21.73 -14.76 -2.32
CA ILE A 38 -21.19 -15.60 -3.41
C ILE A 38 -22.08 -15.55 -4.65
N ASP A 39 -23.42 -15.49 -4.48
CA ASP A 39 -24.34 -15.44 -5.62
C ASP A 39 -24.28 -14.10 -6.37
N GLN A 40 -24.05 -12.98 -5.67
CA GLN A 40 -23.79 -11.69 -6.32
C GLN A 40 -22.48 -11.71 -7.10
N VAL A 41 -21.41 -12.29 -6.53
CA VAL A 41 -20.12 -12.45 -7.23
C VAL A 41 -20.28 -13.33 -8.46
N ARG A 42 -21.00 -14.46 -8.34
CA ARG A 42 -21.28 -15.38 -9.45
C ARG A 42 -21.95 -14.65 -10.63
N ARG A 43 -22.99 -13.85 -10.34
CA ARG A 43 -23.69 -13.05 -11.37
C ARG A 43 -22.78 -12.01 -12.00
N ALA A 44 -22.02 -11.26 -11.18
CA ALA A 44 -21.12 -10.21 -11.66
C ALA A 44 -19.93 -10.77 -12.47
N ALA A 45 -19.47 -11.98 -12.17
CA ALA A 45 -18.41 -12.67 -12.90
C ALA A 45 -18.91 -13.45 -14.13
N GLU A 46 -20.23 -13.51 -14.34
CA GLU A 46 -20.88 -14.27 -15.42
C GLU A 46 -20.43 -15.75 -15.44
N VAL A 47 -20.51 -16.41 -14.28
CA VAL A 47 -20.15 -17.82 -14.14
C VAL A 47 -21.29 -18.67 -13.58
N GLY A 48 -21.30 -19.97 -13.87
CA GLY A 48 -22.24 -20.92 -13.31
C GLY A 48 -21.94 -21.24 -11.85
N GLY A 49 -22.95 -21.74 -11.10
CA GLY A 49 -22.79 -22.13 -9.70
C GLY A 49 -21.69 -23.18 -9.50
N SER A 50 -21.67 -24.22 -10.36
CA SER A 50 -20.62 -25.25 -10.34
C SER A 50 -19.22 -24.72 -10.62
N GLN A 51 -19.11 -23.65 -11.44
CA GLN A 51 -17.80 -23.05 -11.72
C GLN A 51 -17.24 -22.32 -10.50
N ILE A 52 -18.03 -21.52 -9.79
CA ILE A 52 -17.51 -20.81 -8.61
C ILE A 52 -17.09 -21.78 -7.51
N SER A 53 -17.87 -22.85 -7.25
CA SER A 53 -17.54 -23.89 -6.27
C SER A 53 -16.33 -24.74 -6.67
N HIS A 54 -15.99 -24.80 -7.97
CA HIS A 54 -14.76 -25.44 -8.44
C HIS A 54 -13.50 -24.67 -8.07
N TYR A 55 -13.57 -23.31 -7.99
CA TYR A 55 -12.40 -22.47 -7.72
C TYR A 55 -12.30 -22.07 -6.25
N PHE A 56 -13.40 -21.90 -5.54
CA PHE A 56 -13.44 -21.39 -4.16
C PHE A 56 -14.39 -22.25 -3.32
N ARG A 57 -13.90 -22.66 -2.15
CA ARG A 57 -14.65 -23.53 -1.21
C ARG A 57 -15.87 -22.79 -0.64
N ASP A 58 -15.65 -21.52 -0.26
CA ASP A 58 -16.64 -20.69 0.40
C ASP A 58 -16.30 -19.20 0.25
N LYS A 59 -17.08 -18.32 0.85
CA LYS A 59 -16.85 -16.88 0.85
C LYS A 59 -15.54 -16.49 1.53
N ARG A 60 -15.15 -17.20 2.61
CA ARG A 60 -13.90 -16.96 3.34
C ARG A 60 -12.69 -17.21 2.45
N ASP A 61 -12.66 -18.35 1.78
CA ASP A 61 -11.61 -18.70 0.82
C ASP A 61 -11.49 -17.68 -0.31
N LEU A 62 -12.63 -17.25 -0.89
CA LEU A 62 -12.66 -16.18 -1.89
C LEU A 62 -12.14 -14.85 -1.33
N THR A 63 -12.52 -14.48 -0.10
CA THR A 63 -12.07 -13.23 0.56
C THR A 63 -10.56 -13.22 0.75
N ARG A 64 -9.94 -14.32 1.16
CA ARG A 64 -8.47 -14.42 1.26
C ARG A 64 -7.78 -14.14 -0.09
N HIS A 65 -8.33 -14.66 -1.18
CA HIS A 65 -7.81 -14.36 -2.52
C HIS A 65 -8.01 -12.89 -2.93
N VAL A 66 -9.07 -12.24 -2.46
CA VAL A 66 -9.26 -10.80 -2.65
C VAL A 66 -8.20 -10.02 -1.86
N VAL A 67 -7.91 -10.39 -0.61
CA VAL A 67 -6.83 -9.81 0.21
C VAL A 67 -5.49 -9.92 -0.53
N ASP A 68 -5.15 -11.11 -1.07
CA ASP A 68 -3.93 -11.33 -1.85
C ASP A 68 -3.83 -10.43 -3.09
N VAL A 69 -4.91 -10.31 -3.85
CA VAL A 69 -4.95 -9.43 -5.04
C VAL A 69 -4.77 -7.97 -4.65
N ARG A 70 -5.41 -7.52 -3.56
CA ARG A 70 -5.27 -6.14 -3.07
C ARG A 70 -3.87 -5.86 -2.53
N ARG A 71 -3.27 -6.80 -1.81
CA ARG A 71 -1.87 -6.74 -1.37
C ARG A 71 -0.91 -6.59 -2.56
N ASN A 72 -1.09 -7.43 -3.58
CA ASN A 72 -0.29 -7.36 -4.80
C ASN A 72 -0.52 -6.04 -5.56
N GLY A 73 -1.75 -5.51 -5.55
CA GLY A 73 -2.10 -4.21 -6.11
C GLY A 73 -1.37 -3.06 -5.41
N VAL A 74 -1.31 -3.07 -4.07
CA VAL A 74 -0.52 -2.10 -3.28
C VAL A 74 0.95 -2.14 -3.69
N ARG A 75 1.53 -3.34 -3.74
CA ARG A 75 2.92 -3.50 -4.19
C ARG A 75 3.12 -2.99 -5.62
N ALA A 76 2.27 -3.40 -6.56
CA ALA A 76 2.36 -2.99 -7.96
C ALA A 76 2.23 -1.46 -8.12
N PHE A 77 1.39 -0.80 -7.32
CA PHE A 77 1.30 0.66 -7.31
C PHE A 77 2.62 1.31 -6.87
N HIS A 78 3.21 0.87 -5.75
CA HIS A 78 4.42 1.49 -5.18
C HIS A 78 5.71 1.15 -5.93
N THR A 79 5.71 0.10 -6.76
CA THR A 79 6.87 -0.29 -7.59
C THR A 79 6.81 0.24 -9.01
N GLN A 80 5.89 1.18 -9.31
CA GLN A 80 5.88 1.86 -10.61
C GLN A 80 7.14 2.71 -10.80
N GLN A 81 7.64 2.75 -12.02
CA GLN A 81 8.86 3.50 -12.37
C GLN A 81 8.81 4.98 -11.96
N LYS A 82 7.63 5.62 -11.96
CA LYS A 82 7.46 7.02 -11.56
C LYS A 82 7.82 7.31 -10.11
N PHE A 83 7.81 6.29 -9.24
CA PHE A 83 8.19 6.41 -7.82
C PHE A 83 9.66 6.05 -7.57
N ALA A 84 10.42 5.71 -8.61
CA ALA A 84 11.76 5.15 -8.48
C ALA A 84 11.77 4.03 -7.43
N SER A 85 12.66 4.12 -6.42
CA SER A 85 12.69 3.17 -5.28
C SER A 85 12.14 3.79 -4.00
N LEU A 86 11.37 4.89 -4.09
CA LEU A 86 10.91 5.70 -2.94
C LEU A 86 12.08 6.20 -2.08
N ASP A 87 13.22 6.43 -2.70
CA ASP A 87 14.51 6.69 -2.07
C ASP A 87 15.00 8.15 -2.25
N SER A 88 14.06 9.07 -2.45
CA SER A 88 14.31 10.52 -2.42
C SER A 88 13.06 11.28 -1.96
N LEU A 89 13.23 12.52 -1.49
CA LEU A 89 12.11 13.39 -1.12
C LEU A 89 11.21 13.69 -2.31
N GLU A 90 11.78 13.79 -3.50
CA GLU A 90 11.04 13.98 -4.75
C GLU A 90 10.16 12.77 -5.07
N ALA A 91 10.69 11.55 -4.93
CA ALA A 91 9.94 10.31 -5.14
C ALA A 91 8.79 10.17 -4.13
N LEU A 92 9.02 10.52 -2.86
CA LEU A 92 7.99 10.54 -1.83
C LEU A 92 6.91 11.59 -2.12
N GLN A 93 7.29 12.77 -2.66
CA GLN A 93 6.31 13.79 -3.07
C GLN A 93 5.48 13.31 -4.26
N VAL A 94 6.10 12.71 -5.29
CA VAL A 94 5.39 12.10 -6.43
C VAL A 94 4.40 11.03 -5.96
N TRP A 95 4.77 10.23 -4.95
CA TRP A 95 3.85 9.28 -4.33
C TRP A 95 2.66 9.98 -3.64
N ALA A 96 2.91 11.02 -2.84
CA ALA A 96 1.86 11.77 -2.18
C ALA A 96 0.89 12.43 -3.18
N ASP A 97 1.43 13.02 -4.27
CA ASP A 97 0.65 13.62 -5.34
C ASP A 97 -0.20 12.57 -6.09
N ALA A 98 0.33 11.37 -6.29
CA ALA A 98 -0.43 10.27 -6.88
C ALA A 98 -1.59 9.83 -5.97
N CYS A 99 -1.38 9.73 -4.65
CA CYS A 99 -2.47 9.46 -3.71
C CYS A 99 -3.56 10.54 -3.77
N VAL A 100 -3.17 11.81 -3.88
CA VAL A 100 -4.11 12.94 -4.02
C VAL A 100 -4.88 12.87 -5.35
N SER A 101 -4.24 12.44 -6.44
CA SER A 101 -4.90 12.28 -7.75
C SER A 101 -5.98 11.21 -7.73
N ASP A 102 -5.86 10.20 -6.88
CA ASP A 102 -6.80 9.09 -6.77
C ASP A 102 -7.97 9.36 -5.79
N ILE A 103 -8.08 10.57 -5.22
CA ILE A 103 -9.11 10.90 -4.22
C ILE A 103 -10.52 10.66 -4.79
N ASP A 104 -10.85 11.23 -5.92
CA ASP A 104 -12.20 11.13 -6.48
C ASP A 104 -12.52 9.72 -6.99
N PRO A 105 -11.66 9.05 -7.79
CA PRO A 105 -12.01 7.76 -8.35
C PRO A 105 -11.94 6.60 -7.32
N VAL A 106 -11.16 6.74 -6.24
CA VAL A 106 -10.89 5.63 -5.30
C VAL A 106 -11.29 5.97 -3.88
N TYR A 107 -10.64 6.96 -3.27
CA TYR A 107 -10.74 7.17 -1.82
C TYR A 107 -12.11 7.66 -1.36
N ARG A 108 -12.80 8.46 -2.14
CA ARG A 108 -14.17 8.91 -1.82
C ARG A 108 -15.21 7.80 -2.00
N VAL A 109 -14.94 6.82 -2.84
CA VAL A 109 -15.86 5.70 -3.13
C VAL A 109 -15.82 4.62 -2.05
N GLY A 110 -14.62 4.22 -1.60
CA GLY A 110 -14.46 3.10 -0.66
C GLY A 110 -13.23 3.20 0.25
N GLY A 111 -12.58 4.37 0.32
CA GLY A 111 -11.35 4.54 1.07
C GLY A 111 -10.16 3.84 0.42
N CYS A 112 -9.18 3.44 1.23
CA CYS A 112 -8.07 2.63 0.73
C CYS A 112 -8.55 1.21 0.38
N VAL A 113 -8.27 0.75 -0.84
CA VAL A 113 -8.70 -0.58 -1.33
C VAL A 113 -8.18 -1.76 -0.48
N TYR A 114 -7.11 -1.56 0.29
CA TYR A 114 -6.58 -2.53 1.23
C TYR A 114 -7.07 -2.26 2.66
N GLY A 115 -7.07 -0.99 3.08
CA GLY A 115 -7.49 -0.58 4.43
C GLY A 115 -8.98 -0.83 4.71
N SER A 116 -9.85 -0.74 3.70
CA SER A 116 -11.27 -1.06 3.84
C SER A 116 -11.49 -2.53 4.23
N LEU A 117 -10.70 -3.45 3.65
CA LEU A 117 -10.75 -4.87 4.04
C LEU A 117 -10.27 -5.07 5.48
N ALA A 118 -9.21 -4.37 5.89
CA ALA A 118 -8.71 -4.46 7.26
C ALA A 118 -9.78 -4.03 8.28
N GLY A 119 -10.47 -2.91 8.03
CA GLY A 119 -11.52 -2.41 8.91
C GLY A 119 -12.69 -3.38 9.13
N GLU A 120 -12.99 -4.24 8.15
CA GLU A 120 -14.09 -5.20 8.25
C GLU A 120 -13.66 -6.59 8.77
N LEU A 121 -12.40 -6.97 8.59
CA LEU A 121 -11.97 -8.36 8.69
C LEU A 121 -11.04 -8.66 9.86
N ILE A 122 -10.39 -7.65 10.44
CA ILE A 122 -9.43 -7.83 11.56
C ILE A 122 -10.06 -8.58 12.74
N GLU A 123 -11.31 -8.26 13.07
CA GLU A 123 -12.01 -8.89 14.21
C GLU A 123 -12.78 -10.16 13.80
N ALA A 124 -12.95 -10.40 12.50
CA ALA A 124 -13.81 -11.47 12.02
C ALA A 124 -13.07 -12.79 11.81
N ASP A 125 -11.76 -12.78 11.57
CA ASP A 125 -11.00 -13.97 11.17
C ASP A 125 -9.51 -13.80 11.43
N ASP A 126 -8.94 -14.62 12.32
CA ASP A 126 -7.54 -14.56 12.74
C ASP A 126 -6.55 -14.80 11.58
N GLU A 127 -6.84 -15.76 10.66
CA GLU A 127 -5.96 -16.03 9.53
C GLU A 127 -5.98 -14.87 8.51
N ILE A 128 -7.15 -14.26 8.31
CA ILE A 128 -7.26 -13.08 7.43
C ILE A 128 -6.58 -11.88 8.06
N ARG A 129 -6.67 -11.72 9.38
CA ARG A 129 -5.91 -10.69 10.12
C ARG A 129 -4.41 -10.84 9.90
N ASP A 130 -3.87 -12.06 9.98
CA ASP A 130 -2.44 -12.34 9.77
C ASP A 130 -2.03 -12.08 8.30
N ASP A 131 -2.87 -12.45 7.34
CA ASP A 131 -2.69 -12.13 5.91
C ASP A 131 -2.65 -10.59 5.69
N LEU A 132 -3.53 -9.83 6.38
CA LEU A 132 -3.57 -8.37 6.33
C LEU A 132 -2.35 -7.75 7.00
N ALA A 133 -1.95 -8.22 8.17
CA ALA A 133 -0.75 -7.75 8.87
C ALA A 133 0.51 -7.94 8.00
N THR A 134 0.65 -9.12 7.39
CA THR A 134 1.73 -9.41 6.43
C THR A 134 1.74 -8.40 5.27
N GLY A 135 0.59 -8.03 4.75
CA GLY A 135 0.50 -7.04 3.66
C GLY A 135 0.90 -5.63 4.10
N TYR A 136 0.55 -5.22 5.32
CA TYR A 136 1.01 -3.95 5.87
C TYR A 136 2.52 -3.94 6.12
N ASP A 137 3.09 -5.03 6.65
CA ASP A 137 4.54 -5.15 6.83
C ASP A 137 5.28 -5.06 5.49
N GLN A 138 4.77 -5.71 4.44
CA GLN A 138 5.34 -5.60 3.09
C GLN A 138 5.25 -4.17 2.53
N TRP A 139 4.15 -3.46 2.80
CA TRP A 139 3.99 -2.08 2.37
C TRP A 139 4.96 -1.14 3.10
N ILE A 140 5.07 -1.26 4.42
CA ILE A 140 6.02 -0.53 5.24
C ILE A 140 7.45 -0.78 4.75
N GLU A 141 7.77 -2.03 4.40
CA GLU A 141 9.10 -2.42 3.91
C GLU A 141 9.51 -1.72 2.61
N LEU A 142 8.55 -1.44 1.70
CA LEU A 142 8.83 -0.67 0.48
C LEU A 142 9.35 0.73 0.79
N PHE A 143 8.73 1.43 1.75
CA PHE A 143 9.22 2.74 2.19
C PHE A 143 10.49 2.64 3.01
N ARG A 144 10.57 1.66 3.93
CA ARG A 144 11.75 1.47 4.78
C ARG A 144 13.02 1.31 3.95
N SER A 145 12.98 0.48 2.92
CA SER A 145 14.13 0.24 2.04
C SER A 145 14.61 1.51 1.34
N GLY A 146 13.69 2.35 0.83
CA GLY A 146 14.04 3.62 0.21
C GLY A 146 14.63 4.63 1.21
N LEU A 147 14.01 4.74 2.39
CA LEU A 147 14.47 5.65 3.46
C LEU A 147 15.83 5.21 4.03
N GLU A 148 16.09 3.90 4.11
CA GLU A 148 17.38 3.37 4.50
C GLU A 148 18.48 3.74 3.49
N ALA A 149 18.19 3.60 2.19
CA ALA A 149 19.10 4.04 1.14
C ALA A 149 19.36 5.57 1.19
N MET A 150 18.35 6.40 1.51
CA MET A 150 18.53 7.85 1.74
C MET A 150 19.46 8.12 2.92
N ARG A 151 19.27 7.42 4.05
CA ARG A 151 20.14 7.58 5.23
C ARG A 151 21.57 7.14 4.93
N ASP A 152 21.74 6.01 4.27
CA ASP A 152 23.07 5.46 3.94
C ASP A 152 23.86 6.33 2.96
N ARG A 153 23.17 7.09 2.09
CA ARG A 153 23.78 8.11 1.22
C ARG A 153 24.03 9.45 1.92
N GLY A 154 23.53 9.63 3.15
CA GLY A 154 23.62 10.88 3.88
C GLY A 154 22.57 11.92 3.51
N ASP A 155 21.53 11.57 2.77
CA ASP A 155 20.39 12.46 2.45
C ASP A 155 19.51 12.68 3.69
N LEU A 156 19.46 11.70 4.60
CA LEU A 156 18.85 11.81 5.91
C LEU A 156 19.93 11.79 7.00
N ARG A 157 19.64 12.48 8.10
CA ARG A 157 20.52 12.48 9.28
C ARG A 157 20.62 11.08 9.89
N PRO A 158 21.74 10.73 10.56
CA PRO A 158 21.94 9.41 11.18
C PRO A 158 20.85 9.01 12.19
N GLU A 159 20.23 9.98 12.85
CA GLU A 159 19.17 9.78 13.85
C GLU A 159 17.81 9.40 13.21
N ALA A 160 17.67 9.54 11.91
CA ALA A 160 16.46 9.13 11.22
C ALA A 160 16.30 7.62 11.34
N ASP A 161 15.18 7.17 11.89
CA ASP A 161 14.80 5.76 11.91
C ASP A 161 13.94 5.45 10.67
N PRO A 162 14.47 4.72 9.66
CA PRO A 162 13.72 4.42 8.44
C PRO A 162 12.43 3.66 8.67
N ARG A 163 12.40 2.75 9.68
CA ARG A 163 11.19 2.00 10.00
C ARG A 163 10.12 2.90 10.60
N HIS A 164 10.47 3.77 11.52
CA HIS A 164 9.54 4.71 12.12
C HIS A 164 8.95 5.66 11.07
N LEU A 165 9.78 6.20 10.18
CA LEU A 165 9.35 7.08 9.10
C LEU A 165 8.44 6.34 8.10
N ALA A 166 8.76 5.09 7.75
CA ALA A 166 7.93 4.26 6.88
C ALA A 166 6.55 3.97 7.49
N VAL A 167 6.50 3.62 8.78
CA VAL A 167 5.24 3.44 9.51
C VAL A 167 4.42 4.73 9.51
N SER A 168 5.07 5.89 9.71
CA SER A 168 4.40 7.20 9.71
C SER A 168 3.75 7.51 8.36
N LEU A 169 4.44 7.23 7.23
CA LEU A 169 3.90 7.41 5.88
C LEU A 169 2.66 6.54 5.64
N VAL A 170 2.73 5.24 5.97
CA VAL A 170 1.61 4.31 5.78
C VAL A 170 0.44 4.66 6.70
N ALA A 171 0.71 4.99 7.98
CA ALA A 171 -0.33 5.36 8.93
C ALA A 171 -1.05 6.66 8.54
N ALA A 172 -0.30 7.68 8.09
CA ALA A 172 -0.87 8.93 7.58
C ALA A 172 -1.77 8.69 6.36
N HIS A 173 -1.31 7.87 5.41
CA HIS A 173 -2.12 7.48 4.26
C HIS A 173 -3.41 6.77 4.69
N GLN A 174 -3.33 5.78 5.60
CA GLN A 174 -4.50 5.02 6.04
C GLN A 174 -5.51 5.90 6.78
N GLY A 175 -5.05 6.73 7.72
CA GLY A 175 -5.90 7.67 8.45
C GLY A 175 -6.53 8.71 7.54
N GLY A 176 -5.75 9.29 6.64
CA GLY A 176 -6.22 10.27 5.65
C GLY A 176 -7.26 9.66 4.70
N ALA A 177 -7.03 8.45 4.19
CA ALA A 177 -7.96 7.75 3.32
C ALA A 177 -9.29 7.43 4.00
N LEU A 178 -9.24 6.96 5.26
CA LEU A 178 -10.44 6.69 6.06
C LEU A 178 -11.28 7.94 6.28
N LEU A 179 -10.63 9.04 6.70
CA LEU A 179 -11.32 10.31 6.95
C LEU A 179 -11.90 10.89 5.66
N THR A 180 -11.16 10.84 4.55
CA THR A 180 -11.66 11.28 3.23
C THR A 180 -12.88 10.48 2.79
N HIS A 181 -12.88 9.16 3.00
CA HIS A 181 -14.04 8.33 2.69
C HIS A 181 -15.23 8.66 3.60
N ALA A 182 -15.02 8.77 4.90
CA ALA A 182 -16.08 9.01 5.87
C ALA A 182 -16.74 10.39 5.73
N THR A 183 -15.97 11.42 5.37
CA THR A 183 -16.47 12.80 5.29
C THR A 183 -16.82 13.24 3.86
N GLY A 184 -16.34 12.52 2.84
CA GLY A 184 -16.40 12.95 1.45
C GLY A 184 -15.49 14.15 1.13
N ASP A 185 -14.71 14.66 2.12
CA ASP A 185 -13.79 15.77 1.96
C ASP A 185 -12.41 15.25 1.49
N PRO A 186 -11.81 15.82 0.42
CA PRO A 186 -10.48 15.44 -0.05
C PRO A 186 -9.33 15.90 0.85
N GLN A 187 -9.57 16.86 1.75
CA GLN A 187 -8.53 17.49 2.56
C GLN A 187 -7.82 16.55 3.53
N PRO A 188 -8.48 15.62 4.24
CA PRO A 188 -7.81 14.74 5.19
C PRO A 188 -6.67 13.92 4.57
N LEU A 189 -6.89 13.29 3.42
CA LEU A 189 -5.83 12.50 2.75
C LEU A 189 -4.71 13.41 2.25
N ARG A 190 -5.06 14.53 1.59
CA ARG A 190 -4.08 15.51 1.10
C ARG A 190 -3.19 16.02 2.23
N ALA A 191 -3.79 16.46 3.34
CA ALA A 191 -3.06 16.97 4.48
C ALA A 191 -2.16 15.91 5.11
N ALA A 192 -2.69 14.69 5.31
CA ALA A 192 -1.97 13.62 5.99
C ALA A 192 -0.73 13.16 5.21
N VAL A 193 -0.85 12.90 3.90
CA VAL A 193 0.29 12.40 3.11
C VAL A 193 1.36 13.47 2.94
N ASN A 194 1.00 14.75 2.74
CA ASN A 194 1.97 15.82 2.66
C ASN A 194 2.68 16.07 4.00
N ALA A 195 1.95 16.09 5.12
CA ALA A 195 2.55 16.21 6.44
C ALA A 195 3.53 15.06 6.75
N ALA A 196 3.23 13.83 6.31
CA ALA A 196 4.13 12.70 6.47
C ALA A 196 5.40 12.84 5.62
N VAL A 197 5.31 13.36 4.40
CA VAL A 197 6.50 13.68 3.57
C VAL A 197 7.30 14.82 4.21
N ASP A 198 6.65 15.86 4.73
CA ASP A 198 7.33 16.94 5.45
C ASP A 198 8.02 16.44 6.71
N TYR A 199 7.43 15.48 7.41
CA TYR A 199 8.06 14.84 8.55
C TYR A 199 9.34 14.11 8.14
N VAL A 200 9.36 13.36 7.05
CA VAL A 200 10.59 12.78 6.50
C VAL A 200 11.60 13.87 6.14
N ARG A 201 11.15 14.94 5.46
CA ARG A 201 12.00 16.09 5.07
C ARG A 201 12.66 16.76 6.27
N SER A 202 12.01 16.79 7.43
CA SER A 202 12.59 17.35 8.66
C SER A 202 13.83 16.61 9.17
N PHE A 203 14.06 15.37 8.69
CA PHE A 203 15.27 14.60 8.92
C PHE A 203 16.32 14.75 7.81
N GLY A 204 16.07 15.59 6.80
CA GLY A 204 17.03 15.88 5.75
C GLY A 204 18.36 16.39 6.33
N ALA A 205 19.47 15.96 5.73
CA ALA A 205 20.78 16.49 6.10
C ALA A 205 20.84 17.99 5.79
N SER A 206 21.35 18.79 6.71
CA SER A 206 21.58 20.22 6.44
C SER A 206 22.60 20.37 5.31
N PRO A 207 22.40 21.24 4.31
CA PRO A 207 23.43 21.52 3.32
C PRO A 207 24.66 22.07 4.07
N GLY A 208 25.71 21.26 4.12
CA GLY A 208 27.09 21.59 4.51
C GLY A 208 27.28 22.58 5.66
N GLY A 209 27.28 22.10 6.89
CA GLY A 209 28.05 22.77 7.93
C GLY A 209 29.55 22.62 7.64
N GLY A 210 30.07 23.40 6.70
CA GLY A 210 31.53 23.58 6.57
C GLY A 210 32.02 24.10 7.90
N GLY A 211 32.71 23.22 8.66
CA GLY A 211 33.39 23.62 9.90
C GLY A 211 34.28 24.84 9.62
N PRO A 212 34.46 25.74 10.61
CA PRO A 212 35.36 26.87 10.46
C PRO A 212 36.76 26.30 10.16
N GLY A 213 37.27 26.66 8.99
CA GLY A 213 38.66 26.34 8.61
C GLY A 213 39.62 26.77 9.71
N PRO A 214 40.77 26.07 9.89
CA PRO A 214 41.71 26.39 10.91
C PRO A 214 42.17 27.85 10.73
N SER A 215 42.01 28.63 11.79
CA SER A 215 42.49 30.02 11.87
C SER A 215 43.97 30.06 11.49
N PRO A 216 44.41 30.96 10.61
CA PRO A 216 45.83 31.09 10.33
C PRO A 216 46.53 31.60 11.60
N ASP A 217 47.51 30.80 12.04
CA ASP A 217 48.44 31.05 13.11
C ASP A 217 49.12 32.43 12.92
N ARG A 218 48.75 33.40 13.75
CA ARG A 218 49.49 34.67 13.81
C ARG A 218 50.77 34.41 14.59
N ARG A 219 51.81 33.93 13.91
CA ARG A 219 53.17 34.14 14.37
C ARG A 219 53.69 35.43 13.76
N ASN A 220 54.14 36.28 14.63
CA ASN A 220 55.23 37.25 14.57
C ASN A 220 54.82 38.67 14.93
N SER A 221 55.31 39.24 15.93
CA SER A 221 56.62 39.87 16.19
C SER A 221 56.56 40.45 17.58
#